data_fed4ec1e1ce82de6381151e4417f6992
#
_entry.id   fed4ec1e1ce82de6381151e4417f6992
#
_cell.length_a   1.000
_cell.length_b   1.000
_cell.length_c   1.000
_cell.angle_alpha   90.00
_cell.angle_beta   90.00
_cell.angle_gamma   90.00
#
_symmetry.space_group_name_H-M   'P 1'
#
loop_
_entity.id
_entity.type
_entity.pdbx_description
1 polymer ?
#
loop_
_entity_poly.entity_id
_entity_poly.type
_entity_poly.pdbx_seq_one_letter_code
_entity_poly.pdbx_strand_id
1 'polypeptide(L)'
;MKENQRRLIQAWVSKAENDLLNVQNNLQAERIPWDTVCFHCQQAAEKYLKAILVIHNLEIPRTHDLEALLNVIEERTPALRHQRSDLQWLTTYAVAVRYPPELLEDTYGSEEGQRTYAIALAVRDACREYLRSVGVDLSETQDIGNHGEG
;
A
#
# COMPACT_ATOMS: atom_id res chain seq x y z
N MET A 1 -16.97 15.20 -8.70
CA MET A 1 -15.58 14.79 -9.00
C MET A 1 -15.36 14.80 -10.50
N LYS A 2 -14.25 15.40 -10.91
CA LYS A 2 -13.90 15.45 -12.32
C LYS A 2 -13.44 14.10 -12.84
N GLU A 3 -13.72 13.84 -14.11
CA GLU A 3 -13.38 12.57 -14.77
C GLU A 3 -11.89 12.23 -14.70
N ASN A 4 -11.02 13.21 -14.91
CA ASN A 4 -9.57 13.00 -14.84
C ASN A 4 -9.11 12.61 -13.43
N GLN A 5 -9.70 13.22 -12.41
CA GLN A 5 -9.41 12.89 -11.02
C GLN A 5 -9.82 11.45 -10.72
N ARG A 6 -11.02 11.05 -11.15
CA ARG A 6 -11.51 9.70 -10.95
C ARG A 6 -10.59 8.67 -11.61
N ARG A 7 -10.18 8.91 -12.85
CA ARG A 7 -9.28 8.02 -13.58
C ARG A 7 -7.92 7.90 -12.89
N LEU A 8 -7.41 9.00 -12.36
CA LEU A 8 -6.12 8.98 -11.69
C LEU A 8 -6.20 8.17 -10.38
N ILE A 9 -7.29 8.33 -9.62
CA ILE A 9 -7.52 7.53 -8.42
C ILE A 9 -7.57 6.04 -8.78
N GLN A 10 -8.36 5.68 -9.78
CA GLN A 10 -8.48 4.29 -10.23
C GLN A 10 -7.13 3.73 -10.70
N ALA A 11 -6.32 4.54 -11.35
CA ALA A 11 -4.99 4.13 -11.80
C ALA A 11 -4.08 3.83 -10.60
N TRP A 12 -4.06 4.68 -9.57
CA TRP A 12 -3.28 4.42 -8.37
C TRP A 12 -3.73 3.16 -7.66
N VAL A 13 -5.05 2.98 -7.51
CA VAL A 13 -5.62 1.78 -6.86
C VAL A 13 -5.25 0.52 -7.65
N SER A 14 -5.38 0.56 -8.98
CA SER A 14 -5.03 -0.60 -9.83
C SER A 14 -3.56 -0.97 -9.71
N LYS A 15 -2.68 0.03 -9.66
CA LYS A 15 -1.24 -0.23 -9.47
C LYS A 15 -0.94 -0.80 -8.08
N ALA A 16 -1.62 -0.30 -7.06
CA ALA A 16 -1.49 -0.84 -5.71
C ALA A 16 -1.95 -2.30 -5.65
N GLU A 17 -3.10 -2.61 -6.26
CA GLU A 17 -3.61 -3.98 -6.32
C GLU A 17 -2.67 -4.89 -7.10
N ASN A 18 -2.00 -4.37 -8.14
CA ASN A 18 -1.01 -5.14 -8.89
C ASN A 18 0.20 -5.49 -8.03
N ASP A 19 0.66 -4.57 -7.18
CA ASP A 19 1.72 -4.88 -6.20
C ASP A 19 1.29 -5.99 -5.24
N LEU A 20 0.04 -5.95 -4.76
CA LEU A 20 -0.48 -6.98 -3.87
C LEU A 20 -0.68 -8.31 -4.56
N LEU A 21 -1.06 -8.31 -5.84
CA LEU A 21 -1.13 -9.52 -6.64
C LEU A 21 0.26 -10.16 -6.77
N ASN A 22 1.29 -9.35 -6.98
CA ASN A 22 2.67 -9.83 -7.01
C ASN A 22 3.04 -10.51 -5.69
N VAL A 23 2.69 -9.89 -4.56
CA VAL A 23 2.91 -10.47 -3.23
C VAL A 23 2.18 -11.81 -3.10
N GLN A 24 0.91 -11.86 -3.49
CA GLN A 24 0.09 -13.06 -3.39
C GLN A 24 0.71 -14.22 -4.19
N ASN A 25 1.18 -13.94 -5.40
CA ASN A 25 1.84 -14.94 -6.24
C ASN A 25 3.15 -15.42 -5.61
N ASN A 26 3.94 -14.51 -5.04
CA ASN A 26 5.21 -14.87 -4.39
C ASN A 26 5.00 -15.70 -3.12
N LEU A 27 3.93 -15.45 -2.38
CA LEU A 27 3.62 -16.23 -1.18
C LEU A 27 3.27 -17.68 -1.48
N GLN A 28 2.91 -17.99 -2.72
CA GLN A 28 2.60 -19.36 -3.16
C GLN A 28 3.81 -20.09 -3.74
N ALA A 29 4.95 -19.41 -3.86
CA ALA A 29 6.15 -20.02 -4.38
C ALA A 29 6.72 -21.02 -3.37
N GLU A 30 7.40 -22.05 -3.86
CA GLU A 30 8.09 -23.01 -3.02
C GLU A 30 9.14 -22.33 -2.14
N ARG A 31 9.85 -21.36 -2.72
CA ARG A 31 10.79 -20.52 -2.00
C ARG A 31 10.32 -19.07 -2.08
N ILE A 32 9.91 -18.50 -0.94
CA ILE A 32 9.31 -17.19 -0.89
C ILE A 32 10.39 -16.10 -0.82
N PRO A 33 10.40 -15.15 -1.78
CA PRO A 33 11.34 -14.04 -1.74
C PRO A 33 10.84 -12.94 -0.80
N TRP A 34 11.14 -13.07 0.49
CA TRP A 34 10.59 -12.18 1.53
C TRP A 34 10.96 -10.70 1.34
N ASP A 35 12.14 -10.41 0.81
CA ASP A 35 12.54 -9.03 0.48
C ASP A 35 11.61 -8.42 -0.57
N THR A 36 11.29 -9.16 -1.62
CA THR A 36 10.37 -8.73 -2.67
C THR A 36 8.95 -8.57 -2.12
N VAL A 37 8.51 -9.48 -1.24
CA VAL A 37 7.21 -9.37 -0.57
C VAL A 37 7.13 -8.06 0.20
N CYS A 38 8.13 -7.76 1.03
CA CYS A 38 8.16 -6.52 1.83
C CYS A 38 8.17 -5.29 0.95
N PHE A 39 8.94 -5.31 -0.14
CA PHE A 39 9.03 -4.19 -1.07
C PHE A 39 7.68 -3.88 -1.71
N HIS A 40 7.00 -4.88 -2.26
CA HIS A 40 5.72 -4.67 -2.94
C HIS A 40 4.61 -4.29 -1.97
N CYS A 41 4.64 -4.77 -0.73
CA CYS A 41 3.69 -4.35 0.29
C CYS A 41 3.84 -2.87 0.61
N GLN A 42 5.07 -2.39 0.76
CA GLN A 42 5.33 -0.97 0.98
C GLN A 42 4.88 -0.14 -0.21
N GLN A 43 5.16 -0.60 -1.43
CA GLN A 43 4.72 0.09 -2.65
C GLN A 43 3.19 0.15 -2.76
N ALA A 44 2.49 -0.92 -2.39
CA ALA A 44 1.04 -0.93 -2.40
C ALA A 44 0.47 0.11 -1.43
N ALA A 45 0.98 0.14 -0.20
CA ALA A 45 0.54 1.12 0.79
C ALA A 45 0.78 2.55 0.30
N GLU A 46 1.96 2.83 -0.26
CA GLU A 46 2.28 4.15 -0.81
C GLU A 46 1.29 4.56 -1.89
N LYS A 47 0.98 3.66 -2.81
CA LYS A 47 0.06 3.96 -3.92
C LYS A 47 -1.37 4.19 -3.45
N TYR A 48 -1.82 3.45 -2.45
CA TYR A 48 -3.13 3.72 -1.84
C TYR A 48 -3.19 5.10 -1.20
N LEU A 49 -2.14 5.49 -0.46
CA LEU A 49 -2.09 6.83 0.14
C LEU A 49 -2.07 7.92 -0.94
N LYS A 50 -1.41 7.67 -2.08
CA LYS A 50 -1.43 8.61 -3.20
C LYS A 50 -2.82 8.75 -3.82
N ALA A 51 -3.61 7.67 -3.88
CA ALA A 51 -5.00 7.77 -4.30
C ALA A 51 -5.81 8.69 -3.37
N ILE A 52 -5.56 8.62 -2.06
CA ILE A 52 -6.22 9.51 -1.09
C ILE A 52 -5.79 10.97 -1.29
N LEU A 53 -4.51 11.21 -1.58
CA LEU A 53 -4.05 12.57 -1.91
C LEU A 53 -4.81 13.13 -3.11
N VAL A 54 -5.02 12.32 -4.13
CA VAL A 54 -5.74 12.74 -5.35
C VAL A 54 -7.19 13.11 -5.04
N ILE A 55 -7.91 12.32 -4.23
CA ILE A 55 -9.32 12.62 -3.92
C ILE A 55 -9.45 13.95 -3.17
N HIS A 56 -8.43 14.36 -2.43
CA HIS A 56 -8.42 15.62 -1.71
C HIS A 56 -7.80 16.78 -2.52
N ASN A 57 -7.45 16.57 -3.78
CA ASN A 57 -6.78 17.56 -4.64
C ASN A 57 -5.47 18.07 -4.04
N LEU A 58 -4.76 17.20 -3.33
CA LEU A 58 -3.49 17.56 -2.71
C LEU A 58 -2.33 17.19 -3.65
N GLU A 59 -1.28 18.03 -3.60
CA GLU A 59 -0.05 17.73 -4.33
C GLU A 59 0.59 16.47 -3.74
N ILE A 60 1.11 15.61 -4.61
CA ILE A 60 1.77 14.37 -4.18
C ILE A 60 3.23 14.69 -3.82
N PRO A 61 3.63 14.55 -2.54
CA PRO A 61 5.02 14.77 -2.15
C PRO A 61 5.96 13.76 -2.80
N ARG A 62 7.17 14.19 -3.13
CA ARG A 62 8.20 13.29 -3.64
C ARG A 62 8.91 12.59 -2.48
N THR A 63 8.25 11.61 -1.91
CA THR A 63 8.76 10.87 -0.77
C THR A 63 8.26 9.43 -0.79
N HIS A 64 9.05 8.53 -0.22
CA HIS A 64 8.64 7.16 0.06
C HIS A 64 8.34 6.97 1.55
N ASP A 65 8.36 8.05 2.33
CA ASP A 65 8.00 8.04 3.74
C ASP A 65 6.48 8.05 3.87
N LEU A 66 5.92 6.92 4.29
CA LEU A 66 4.47 6.74 4.38
C LEU A 66 3.85 7.61 5.46
N GLU A 67 4.57 7.87 6.55
CA GLU A 67 4.08 8.76 7.59
C GLU A 67 3.99 10.21 7.07
N ALA A 68 4.95 10.63 6.25
CA ALA A 68 4.90 11.96 5.64
C ALA A 68 3.64 12.11 4.76
N LEU A 69 3.28 11.05 4.02
CA LEU A 69 2.04 11.04 3.24
C LEU A 69 0.80 11.11 4.14
N LEU A 70 0.81 10.33 5.22
CA LEU A 70 -0.28 10.35 6.18
C LEU A 70 -0.46 11.73 6.83
N ASN A 71 0.63 12.41 7.17
CA ASN A 71 0.59 13.74 7.77
C ASN A 71 -0.14 14.75 6.89
N VAL A 72 -0.07 14.58 5.57
CA VAL A 72 -0.74 15.49 4.62
C VAL A 72 -2.25 15.23 4.58
N ILE A 73 -2.69 13.98 4.76
CA ILE A 73 -4.08 13.59 4.54
C ILE A 73 -4.89 13.35 5.81
N GLU A 74 -4.25 13.23 6.98
CA GLU A 74 -4.92 12.73 8.19
C GLU A 74 -6.08 13.60 8.68
N GLU A 75 -6.00 14.92 8.48
CA GLU A 75 -7.09 15.82 8.90
C GLU A 75 -8.35 15.59 8.06
N ARG A 76 -8.17 15.26 6.78
CA ARG A 76 -9.26 15.01 5.84
C ARG A 76 -9.72 13.57 5.84
N THR A 77 -8.87 12.66 6.30
CA THR A 77 -9.18 11.23 6.37
C THR A 77 -8.78 10.68 7.74
N PRO A 78 -9.53 11.06 8.81
CA PRO A 78 -9.16 10.68 10.18
C PRO A 78 -9.09 9.17 10.41
N ALA A 79 -9.84 8.38 9.64
CA ALA A 79 -9.83 6.92 9.76
C ALA A 79 -8.44 6.32 9.54
N LEU A 80 -7.57 6.99 8.78
CA LEU A 80 -6.22 6.50 8.52
C LEU A 80 -5.24 6.76 9.67
N ARG A 81 -5.62 7.55 10.66
CA ARG A 81 -4.76 7.82 11.82
C ARG A 81 -4.35 6.55 12.57
N HIS A 82 -5.19 5.54 12.56
CA HIS A 82 -4.92 4.26 13.20
C HIS A 82 -3.76 3.50 12.56
N GLN A 83 -3.38 3.89 11.35
CA GLN A 83 -2.31 3.23 10.61
C GLN A 83 -0.93 3.84 10.87
N ARG A 84 -0.83 4.89 11.68
CA ARG A 84 0.42 5.65 11.83
C ARG A 84 1.62 4.80 12.23
N SER A 85 1.50 4.06 13.32
CA SER A 85 2.62 3.25 13.81
C SER A 85 3.02 2.17 12.81
N ASP A 86 2.04 1.57 12.15
CA ASP A 86 2.29 0.56 11.13
C ASP A 86 2.97 1.16 9.90
N LEU A 87 2.56 2.36 9.49
CA LEU A 87 3.19 3.06 8.36
C LEU A 87 4.63 3.49 8.68
N GLN A 88 4.90 3.92 9.91
CA GLN A 88 6.26 4.20 10.36
C GLN A 88 7.14 2.96 10.25
N TRP A 89 6.64 1.83 10.75
CA TRP A 89 7.37 0.57 10.71
C TRP A 89 7.63 0.13 9.27
N LEU A 90 6.61 0.22 8.42
CA LEU A 90 6.69 -0.17 7.02
C LEU A 90 7.68 0.70 6.24
N THR A 91 7.73 1.99 6.52
CA THR A 91 8.70 2.90 5.89
C THR A 91 10.15 2.49 6.20
N THR A 92 10.40 2.04 7.41
CA THR A 92 11.73 1.54 7.80
C THR A 92 12.17 0.38 6.90
N TYR A 93 11.22 -0.52 6.57
CA TYR A 93 11.51 -1.63 5.67
C TYR A 93 11.80 -1.19 4.23
N ALA A 94 11.14 -0.14 3.76
CA ALA A 94 11.39 0.39 2.42
C ALA A 94 12.84 0.90 2.27
N VAL A 95 13.36 1.51 3.32
CA VAL A 95 14.76 1.95 3.33
C VAL A 95 15.69 0.73 3.34
N ALA A 96 15.37 -0.27 4.15
CA ALA A 96 16.18 -1.49 4.28
C ALA A 96 16.35 -2.23 2.95
N VAL A 97 15.30 -2.29 2.12
CA VAL A 97 15.33 -2.97 0.83
C VAL A 97 16.40 -2.41 -0.12
N ARG A 98 16.84 -1.18 0.09
CA ARG A 98 17.83 -0.52 -0.78
C ARG A 98 19.28 -0.86 -0.46
N TYR A 99 19.53 -1.58 0.63
CA TYR A 99 20.89 -1.90 1.08
C TYR A 99 21.19 -3.38 0.90
N PRO A 100 22.48 -3.74 0.69
CA PRO A 100 22.85 -5.15 0.54
C PRO A 100 22.48 -5.97 1.79
N PRO A 101 22.09 -7.25 1.60
CA PRO A 101 21.71 -8.11 2.72
C PRO A 101 22.78 -8.24 3.80
N GLU A 102 24.05 -8.08 3.46
CA GLU A 102 25.15 -8.16 4.42
C GLU A 102 25.10 -7.07 5.49
N LEU A 103 24.42 -5.95 5.19
CA LEU A 103 24.27 -4.84 6.12
C LEU A 103 22.99 -4.96 6.97
N LEU A 104 22.14 -5.93 6.68
CA LEU A 104 20.79 -6.04 7.21
C LEU A 104 20.49 -7.50 7.62
N GLU A 105 21.37 -8.09 8.43
CA GLU A 105 21.21 -9.46 8.87
C GLU A 105 19.80 -9.72 9.40
N ASP A 106 19.16 -10.78 8.88
CA ASP A 106 17.84 -11.29 9.31
C ASP A 106 16.66 -10.32 9.20
N THR A 107 16.76 -9.26 8.36
CA THR A 107 15.70 -8.27 8.21
C THR A 107 14.51 -8.78 7.41
N TYR A 108 14.70 -9.81 6.56
CA TYR A 108 13.68 -10.31 5.65
C TYR A 108 13.39 -11.78 5.91
N GLY A 109 12.62 -12.04 6.95
CA GLY A 109 12.13 -13.38 7.25
C GLY A 109 10.63 -13.48 7.04
N SER A 110 10.11 -14.68 7.29
CA SER A 110 8.68 -14.98 7.20
C SER A 110 7.85 -14.11 8.14
N GLU A 111 8.31 -13.89 9.35
CA GLU A 111 7.58 -13.12 10.35
C GLU A 111 7.41 -11.65 9.91
N GLU A 112 8.49 -11.02 9.48
CA GLU A 112 8.49 -9.63 9.01
C GLU A 112 7.68 -9.50 7.73
N GLY A 113 7.84 -10.44 6.81
CA GLY A 113 7.07 -10.43 5.55
C GLY A 113 5.58 -10.56 5.77
N GLN A 114 5.16 -11.46 6.66
CA GLN A 114 3.75 -11.63 6.99
C GLN A 114 3.17 -10.40 7.69
N ARG A 115 3.93 -9.77 8.59
CA ARG A 115 3.53 -8.53 9.23
C ARG A 115 3.37 -7.42 8.20
N THR A 116 4.33 -7.29 7.29
CA THR A 116 4.30 -6.29 6.23
C THR A 116 3.05 -6.47 5.35
N TYR A 117 2.73 -7.72 5.01
CA TYR A 117 1.55 -8.01 4.22
C TYR A 117 0.26 -7.67 4.96
N ALA A 118 0.17 -8.03 6.24
CA ALA A 118 -1.01 -7.69 7.05
C ALA A 118 -1.23 -6.18 7.13
N ILE A 119 -0.16 -5.40 7.28
CA ILE A 119 -0.24 -3.93 7.28
C ILE A 119 -0.73 -3.42 5.92
N ALA A 120 -0.17 -3.92 4.83
CA ALA A 120 -0.56 -3.50 3.49
C ALA A 120 -2.05 -3.77 3.22
N LEU A 121 -2.56 -4.93 3.65
CA LEU A 121 -3.98 -5.27 3.52
C LEU A 121 -4.86 -4.35 4.37
N ALA A 122 -4.44 -4.00 5.58
CA ALA A 122 -5.20 -3.09 6.43
C ALA A 122 -5.25 -1.68 5.82
N VAL A 123 -4.15 -1.19 5.28
CA VAL A 123 -4.11 0.11 4.59
C VAL A 123 -5.00 0.07 3.35
N ARG A 124 -4.91 -1.00 2.56
CA ARG A 124 -5.79 -1.22 1.41
C ARG A 124 -7.26 -1.10 1.79
N ASP A 125 -7.67 -1.86 2.80
CA ASP A 125 -9.08 -1.92 3.20
C ASP A 125 -9.57 -0.55 3.69
N ALA A 126 -8.78 0.15 4.49
CA ALA A 126 -9.13 1.48 4.98
C ALA A 126 -9.25 2.49 3.84
N CYS A 127 -8.31 2.47 2.90
CA CYS A 127 -8.33 3.40 1.76
C CYS A 127 -9.48 3.09 0.80
N ARG A 128 -9.72 1.83 0.49
CA ARG A 128 -10.84 1.44 -0.39
C ARG A 128 -12.18 1.79 0.23
N GLU A 129 -12.36 1.52 1.52
CA GLU A 129 -13.57 1.89 2.23
C GLU A 129 -13.82 3.39 2.19
N TYR A 130 -12.78 4.19 2.45
CA TYR A 130 -12.90 5.64 2.38
C TYR A 130 -13.26 6.12 0.98
N LEU A 131 -12.57 5.62 -0.05
CA LEU A 131 -12.84 6.02 -1.43
C LEU A 131 -14.27 5.69 -1.85
N ARG A 132 -14.78 4.51 -1.47
CA ARG A 132 -16.18 4.14 -1.73
C ARG A 132 -17.13 5.08 -1.01
N SER A 133 -16.82 5.45 0.23
CA SER A 133 -17.69 6.32 1.03
C SER A 133 -17.84 7.71 0.43
N VAL A 134 -16.86 8.16 -0.34
CA VAL A 134 -16.92 9.47 -1.02
C VAL A 134 -17.31 9.36 -2.50
N GLY A 135 -17.80 8.20 -2.91
CA GLY A 135 -18.43 7.99 -4.22
C GLY A 135 -17.49 7.54 -5.34
N VAL A 136 -16.29 7.05 -5.01
CA VAL A 136 -15.40 6.52 -6.04
C VAL A 136 -15.80 5.08 -6.36
N ASP A 137 -16.03 4.81 -7.65
CA ASP A 137 -16.31 3.46 -8.14
C ASP A 137 -14.98 2.72 -8.36
N LEU A 138 -14.79 1.63 -7.62
CA LEU A 138 -13.60 0.78 -7.71
C LEU A 138 -13.86 -0.54 -8.42
N SER A 139 -15.04 -0.72 -9.02
CA SER A 139 -15.42 -1.98 -9.67
C SER A 139 -14.55 -2.34 -10.87
N GLU A 140 -13.95 -1.35 -11.53
CA GLU A 140 -13.05 -1.55 -12.67
C GLU A 140 -11.59 -1.75 -12.26
N THR A 141 -11.28 -1.64 -10.95
CA THR A 141 -9.92 -1.86 -10.45
C THR A 141 -9.74 -3.34 -10.10
N GLN A 142 -8.48 -3.82 -10.22
CA GLN A 142 -8.17 -5.15 -9.73
C GLN A 142 -8.42 -5.22 -8.23
N ASP A 143 -8.91 -6.36 -7.76
CA ASP A 143 -9.13 -6.62 -6.36
C ASP A 143 -8.74 -8.06 -6.05
N ILE A 144 -7.67 -8.23 -5.30
CA ILE A 144 -7.17 -9.56 -4.94
C ILE A 144 -8.13 -10.32 -4.02
N GLY A 145 -9.01 -9.60 -3.30
CA GLY A 145 -9.99 -10.22 -2.40
C GLY A 145 -11.02 -11.08 -3.12
N ASN A 146 -11.23 -10.85 -4.42
CA ASN A 146 -12.19 -11.59 -5.22
C ASN A 146 -11.59 -12.77 -5.99
N HIS A 147 -10.29 -12.98 -5.90
CA HIS A 147 -9.60 -14.03 -6.64
C HIS A 147 -9.35 -15.30 -5.81
N GLY A 148 -9.75 -15.33 -4.54
CA GLY A 148 -9.50 -16.44 -3.65
C GLY A 148 -10.49 -17.61 -3.75
N GLU A 149 -11.52 -17.49 -4.56
CA GLU A 149 -12.60 -18.48 -4.67
C GLU A 149 -12.69 -19.14 -6.05
N GLY A 150 -11.62 -19.07 -6.79
CA GLY A 150 -11.55 -19.72 -8.09
C GLY A 150 -11.20 -21.18 -8.02
#